data_803cc260e40ede98591f667cffa8679b
#
_entry.id   803cc260e40ede98591f667cffa8679b
#
_cell.length_a   1.000
_cell.length_b   1.000
_cell.length_c   1.000
_cell.angle_alpha   90.00
_cell.angle_beta   90.00
_cell.angle_gamma   90.00
#
_symmetry.space_group_name_H-M   'P 1'
#
loop_
_entity.id
_entity.type
_entity.pdbx_description
1 polymer ?
#
loop_
_entity_poly.entity_id
_entity_poly.type
_entity_poly.pdbx_seq_one_letter_code
_entity_poly.pdbx_strand_id
1 'polypeptide(L)'
;SAELKSSIQQHNSIVGSLQTKKTKLEYEQKNYDSWLKGLSDTKAGAEAAIGELKNNIQKVADERTEVQKHLAVVKKMETLTKRDFRGYLLANIISYINQTAKDYSKLVFGTEDLDVYIDGNNLDISYCGKMIDNLSGGEKTRVDLILQLAIRNMLKNYLNFNSNIIVLDEITDFLDKTSCKAIMGLIEKELVNIESVFIISHHADELELP
;
A
#
# COMPACT_ATOMS: atom_id res chain seq x y z
N SER A 1 -1.01 21.31 -114.31
CA SER A 1 -2.28 20.79 -113.86
C SER A 1 -2.19 19.43 -113.19
N ALA A 2 -1.28 18.54 -113.52
CA ALA A 2 -1.05 17.26 -112.81
C ALA A 2 -0.31 17.40 -111.51
N GLU A 3 0.73 18.26 -111.45
CA GLU A 3 1.54 18.56 -110.27
C GLU A 3 0.71 19.18 -109.11
N LEU A 4 -0.25 20.03 -109.44
CA LEU A 4 -1.13 20.65 -108.43
C LEU A 4 -2.03 19.64 -107.75
N LYS A 5 -2.54 18.64 -108.50
CA LYS A 5 -3.35 17.51 -107.94
C LYS A 5 -2.50 16.63 -107.00
N SER A 6 -1.28 16.31 -107.39
CA SER A 6 -0.32 15.52 -106.57
C SER A 6 -0.02 16.28 -105.29
N SER A 7 0.30 17.55 -105.34
CA SER A 7 0.58 18.39 -104.15
C SER A 7 -0.61 18.52 -103.20
N ILE A 8 -1.85 18.64 -103.73
CA ILE A 8 -3.08 18.67 -102.92
C ILE A 8 -3.29 17.30 -102.23
N GLN A 9 -3.00 16.23 -102.96
CA GLN A 9 -3.13 14.85 -102.38
C GLN A 9 -2.15 14.59 -101.32
N GLN A 10 -0.87 15.03 -101.42
CA GLN A 10 0.11 14.98 -100.35
C GLN A 10 -0.28 15.80 -99.13
N HIS A 11 -0.78 17.07 -99.36
CA HIS A 11 -1.27 17.90 -98.28
C HIS A 11 -2.42 17.25 -97.47
N ASN A 12 -3.39 16.72 -98.21
CA ASN A 12 -4.54 16.03 -97.59
C ASN A 12 -4.08 14.79 -96.75
N SER A 13 -3.10 14.05 -97.24
CA SER A 13 -2.54 12.93 -96.51
C SER A 13 -1.84 13.37 -95.19
N ILE A 14 -1.06 14.46 -95.27
CA ILE A 14 -0.41 15.03 -94.09
C ILE A 14 -1.44 15.57 -93.10
N VAL A 15 -2.48 16.31 -93.58
CA VAL A 15 -3.55 16.78 -92.70
C VAL A 15 -4.28 15.62 -92.03
N GLY A 16 -4.61 14.52 -92.75
CA GLY A 16 -5.20 13.30 -92.17
C GLY A 16 -4.33 12.66 -91.05
N SER A 17 -3.01 12.57 -91.35
CA SER A 17 -2.09 11.99 -90.36
C SER A 17 -1.93 12.87 -89.09
N LEU A 18 -1.92 14.20 -89.26
CA LEU A 18 -1.89 15.14 -88.16
C LEU A 18 -3.18 15.10 -87.32
N GLN A 19 -4.33 14.98 -87.97
CA GLN A 19 -5.63 14.83 -87.30
C GLN A 19 -5.63 13.58 -86.42
N THR A 20 -5.18 12.45 -86.98
CA THR A 20 -5.09 11.16 -86.24
C THR A 20 -4.13 11.27 -85.02
N LYS A 21 -2.98 11.93 -85.25
CA LYS A 21 -2.05 12.20 -84.14
C LYS A 21 -2.65 13.09 -83.07
N LYS A 22 -3.34 14.11 -83.43
CA LYS A 22 -4.04 15.05 -82.53
C LYS A 22 -5.06 14.29 -81.68
N THR A 23 -5.92 13.52 -82.31
CA THR A 23 -6.95 12.73 -81.58
C THR A 23 -6.32 11.70 -80.62
N LYS A 24 -5.19 11.05 -80.98
CA LYS A 24 -4.48 10.16 -80.11
C LYS A 24 -3.88 10.91 -78.93
N LEU A 25 -3.28 12.04 -79.10
CA LEU A 25 -2.73 12.85 -78.01
C LEU A 25 -3.83 13.38 -77.07
N GLU A 26 -4.98 13.82 -77.62
CA GLU A 26 -6.11 14.22 -76.78
C GLU A 26 -6.64 13.07 -75.92
N TYR A 27 -6.67 11.82 -76.43
CA TYR A 27 -7.06 10.68 -75.68
C TYR A 27 -6.03 10.32 -74.54
N GLU A 28 -4.73 10.35 -74.90
CA GLU A 28 -3.63 10.11 -73.94
C GLU A 28 -3.68 11.15 -72.82
N GLN A 29 -3.87 12.41 -73.17
CA GLN A 29 -3.97 13.50 -72.17
C GLN A 29 -5.17 13.30 -71.23
N LYS A 30 -6.33 12.93 -71.76
CA LYS A 30 -7.52 12.63 -70.95
C LYS A 30 -7.30 11.46 -69.98
N ASN A 31 -6.63 10.43 -70.44
CA ASN A 31 -6.28 9.28 -69.59
C ASN A 31 -5.29 9.67 -68.49
N TYR A 32 -4.30 10.51 -68.84
CA TYR A 32 -3.33 11.01 -67.89
C TYR A 32 -3.96 11.89 -66.81
N ASP A 33 -4.86 12.79 -67.21
CA ASP A 33 -5.61 13.65 -66.29
C ASP A 33 -6.50 12.83 -65.33
N SER A 34 -7.15 11.79 -65.85
CA SER A 34 -7.93 10.85 -65.02
C SER A 34 -7.07 10.11 -64.03
N TRP A 35 -5.89 9.65 -64.43
CA TRP A 35 -4.94 8.97 -63.57
C TRP A 35 -4.39 9.89 -62.47
N LEU A 36 -4.03 11.15 -62.83
CA LEU A 36 -3.58 12.17 -61.88
C LEU A 36 -4.69 12.49 -60.83
N LYS A 37 -5.93 12.57 -61.27
CA LYS A 37 -7.06 12.77 -60.34
C LYS A 37 -7.18 11.61 -59.35
N GLY A 38 -7.14 10.36 -59.82
CA GLY A 38 -7.20 9.19 -58.97
C GLY A 38 -6.04 9.12 -57.97
N LEU A 39 -4.83 9.54 -58.40
CA LEU A 39 -3.66 9.61 -57.49
C LEU A 39 -3.84 10.69 -56.42
N SER A 40 -4.38 11.86 -56.80
CA SER A 40 -4.70 12.96 -55.88
C SER A 40 -5.73 12.52 -54.81
N ASP A 41 -6.80 11.83 -55.26
CA ASP A 41 -7.83 11.32 -54.33
C ASP A 41 -7.28 10.27 -53.37
N THR A 42 -6.43 9.37 -53.87
CA THR A 42 -5.75 8.37 -53.02
C THR A 42 -4.82 9.04 -52.00
N LYS A 43 -4.07 10.07 -52.42
CA LYS A 43 -3.20 10.83 -51.51
C LYS A 43 -4.02 11.52 -50.42
N ALA A 44 -5.10 12.19 -50.79
CA ALA A 44 -5.98 12.87 -49.84
C ALA A 44 -6.60 11.88 -48.81
N GLY A 45 -7.02 10.69 -49.29
CA GLY A 45 -7.49 9.63 -48.41
C GLY A 45 -6.43 9.10 -47.42
N ALA A 46 -5.20 8.94 -47.92
CA ALA A 46 -4.07 8.52 -47.06
C ALA A 46 -3.70 9.60 -46.03
N GLU A 47 -3.70 10.86 -46.40
CA GLU A 47 -3.42 11.98 -45.49
C GLU A 47 -4.51 12.10 -44.40
N ALA A 48 -5.79 11.88 -44.74
CA ALA A 48 -6.88 11.85 -43.77
C ALA A 48 -6.72 10.69 -42.78
N ALA A 49 -6.41 9.47 -43.26
CA ALA A 49 -6.17 8.31 -42.41
C ALA A 49 -4.95 8.51 -41.45
N ILE A 50 -3.88 9.14 -41.95
CA ILE A 50 -2.73 9.49 -41.10
C ILE A 50 -3.14 10.49 -40.03
N GLY A 51 -3.97 11.47 -40.35
CA GLY A 51 -4.51 12.44 -39.39
C GLY A 51 -5.31 11.75 -38.27
N GLU A 52 -6.20 10.84 -38.62
CA GLU A 52 -7.00 10.07 -37.68
C GLU A 52 -6.13 9.18 -36.78
N LEU A 53 -5.15 8.47 -37.36
CA LEU A 53 -4.21 7.67 -36.60
C LEU A 53 -3.39 8.49 -35.59
N LYS A 54 -2.92 9.69 -35.99
CA LYS A 54 -2.21 10.59 -35.08
C LYS A 54 -3.07 11.02 -33.90
N ASN A 55 -4.34 11.33 -34.13
CA ASN A 55 -5.28 11.71 -33.09
C ASN A 55 -5.52 10.53 -32.11
N ASN A 56 -5.66 9.31 -32.63
CA ASN A 56 -5.83 8.11 -31.81
C ASN A 56 -4.58 7.81 -30.97
N ILE A 57 -3.39 7.96 -31.54
CA ILE A 57 -2.11 7.80 -30.80
C ILE A 57 -2.03 8.80 -29.66
N GLN A 58 -2.38 10.07 -29.91
CA GLN A 58 -2.36 11.10 -28.86
C GLN A 58 -3.34 10.75 -27.73
N LYS A 59 -4.55 10.35 -28.07
CA LYS A 59 -5.57 9.94 -27.08
C LYS A 59 -5.09 8.78 -26.21
N VAL A 60 -4.51 7.75 -26.81
CA VAL A 60 -3.96 6.60 -26.07
C VAL A 60 -2.76 7.02 -25.19
N ALA A 61 -1.93 7.96 -25.67
CA ALA A 61 -0.82 8.50 -24.88
C ALA A 61 -1.30 9.24 -23.62
N ASP A 62 -2.37 10.04 -23.77
CA ASP A 62 -2.98 10.77 -22.66
C ASP A 62 -3.62 9.80 -21.64
N GLU A 63 -4.37 8.80 -22.11
CA GLU A 63 -4.95 7.74 -21.28
C GLU A 63 -3.86 6.96 -20.52
N ARG A 64 -2.76 6.61 -21.20
CA ARG A 64 -1.62 5.94 -20.58
C ARG A 64 -1.02 6.78 -19.44
N THR A 65 -0.89 8.07 -19.66
CA THR A 65 -0.33 8.99 -18.65
C THR A 65 -1.21 9.03 -17.41
N GLU A 66 -2.54 9.05 -17.58
CA GLU A 66 -3.50 9.04 -16.48
C GLU A 66 -3.45 7.72 -15.68
N VAL A 67 -3.42 6.60 -16.38
CA VAL A 67 -3.26 5.28 -15.75
C VAL A 67 -1.95 5.17 -14.98
N GLN A 68 -0.85 5.72 -15.49
CA GLN A 68 0.43 5.74 -14.79
C GLN A 68 0.38 6.55 -13.49
N LYS A 69 -0.31 7.68 -13.47
CA LYS A 69 -0.52 8.47 -12.25
C LYS A 69 -1.30 7.67 -11.20
N HIS A 70 -2.41 7.05 -11.61
CA HIS A 70 -3.20 6.19 -10.71
C HIS A 70 -2.39 5.02 -10.16
N LEU A 71 -1.60 4.35 -10.99
CA LEU A 71 -0.74 3.25 -10.57
C LEU A 71 0.30 3.70 -9.52
N ALA A 72 0.87 4.90 -9.70
CA ALA A 72 1.82 5.45 -8.73
C ALA A 72 1.16 5.70 -7.36
N VAL A 73 -0.08 6.21 -7.34
CA VAL A 73 -0.86 6.40 -6.11
C VAL A 73 -1.15 5.06 -5.43
N VAL A 74 -1.63 4.06 -6.18
CA VAL A 74 -1.93 2.72 -5.64
C VAL A 74 -0.68 2.06 -5.06
N LYS A 75 0.47 2.12 -5.73
CA LYS A 75 1.74 1.60 -5.20
C LYS A 75 2.17 2.29 -3.92
N LYS A 76 1.98 3.60 -3.83
CA LYS A 76 2.26 4.35 -2.59
C LYS A 76 1.34 3.91 -1.45
N MET A 77 0.04 3.75 -1.72
CA MET A 77 -0.93 3.25 -0.73
C MET A 77 -0.59 1.81 -0.28
N GLU A 78 -0.18 0.94 -1.20
CA GLU A 78 0.25 -0.42 -0.88
C GLU A 78 1.46 -0.43 0.07
N THR A 79 2.47 0.43 -0.18
CA THR A 79 3.64 0.56 0.68
C THR A 79 3.25 1.07 2.08
N LEU A 80 2.42 2.12 2.15
CA LEU A 80 1.91 2.65 3.42
C LEU A 80 1.15 1.58 4.21
N THR A 81 0.28 0.82 3.55
CA THR A 81 -0.55 -0.19 4.22
C THR A 81 0.27 -1.40 4.70
N LYS A 82 1.20 -1.90 3.87
CA LYS A 82 1.95 -3.12 4.19
C LYS A 82 3.11 -2.90 5.17
N ARG A 83 3.77 -1.75 5.13
CA ARG A 83 4.98 -1.48 5.92
C ARG A 83 4.76 -0.45 7.01
N ASP A 84 4.30 0.73 6.62
CA ASP A 84 4.31 1.87 7.52
C ASP A 84 3.10 1.88 8.46
N PHE A 85 1.92 1.51 7.99
CA PHE A 85 0.70 1.48 8.82
C PHE A 85 0.77 0.37 9.88
N ARG A 86 1.28 -0.82 9.52
CA ARG A 86 1.49 -1.91 10.49
C ARG A 86 2.51 -1.51 11.56
N GLY A 87 3.62 -0.90 11.15
CA GLY A 87 4.63 -0.38 12.08
C GLY A 87 4.08 0.71 12.99
N TYR A 88 3.29 1.62 12.45
CA TYR A 88 2.61 2.66 13.22
C TYR A 88 1.62 2.10 14.26
N LEU A 89 0.79 1.12 13.87
CA LEU A 89 -0.14 0.47 14.80
C LEU A 89 0.61 -0.25 15.92
N LEU A 90 1.67 -1.00 15.57
CA LEU A 90 2.48 -1.72 16.54
C LEU A 90 3.17 -0.75 17.50
N ALA A 91 3.75 0.33 17.02
CA ALA A 91 4.37 1.35 17.85
C ALA A 91 3.39 1.99 18.83
N ASN A 92 2.16 2.29 18.41
CA ASN A 92 1.11 2.81 19.29
C ASN A 92 0.70 1.80 20.38
N ILE A 93 0.54 0.53 20.01
CA ILE A 93 0.21 -0.54 20.97
C ILE A 93 1.33 -0.68 22.01
N ILE A 94 2.58 -0.75 21.58
CA ILE A 94 3.73 -0.87 22.49
C ILE A 94 3.88 0.37 23.37
N SER A 95 3.67 1.57 22.82
CA SER A 95 3.68 2.79 23.63
C SER A 95 2.60 2.79 24.73
N TYR A 96 1.41 2.29 24.42
CA TYR A 96 0.34 2.13 25.42
C TYR A 96 0.71 1.10 26.50
N ILE A 97 1.24 -0.08 26.10
CA ILE A 97 1.69 -1.12 27.04
C ILE A 97 2.81 -0.56 27.92
N ASN A 98 3.79 0.14 27.34
CA ASN A 98 4.91 0.74 28.08
C ASN A 98 4.42 1.74 29.13
N GLN A 99 3.52 2.65 28.74
CA GLN A 99 2.99 3.64 29.69
C GLN A 99 2.23 2.95 30.83
N THR A 100 1.35 2.00 30.51
CA THR A 100 0.59 1.24 31.52
C THR A 100 1.53 0.42 32.44
N ALA A 101 2.57 -0.20 31.87
CA ALA A 101 3.57 -0.93 32.63
C ALA A 101 4.36 -0.02 33.58
N LYS A 102 4.71 1.19 33.19
CA LYS A 102 5.33 2.20 34.06
C LYS A 102 4.43 2.59 35.22
N ASP A 103 3.15 2.84 34.96
CA ASP A 103 2.17 3.18 35.99
C ASP A 103 2.03 2.04 37.02
N TYR A 104 2.01 0.79 36.54
CA TYR A 104 1.96 -0.39 37.41
C TYR A 104 3.29 -0.64 38.13
N SER A 105 4.43 -0.40 37.47
CA SER A 105 5.75 -0.47 38.08
C SER A 105 5.87 0.49 39.27
N LYS A 106 5.33 1.71 39.14
CA LYS A 106 5.27 2.67 40.25
C LYS A 106 4.49 2.13 41.45
N LEU A 107 3.40 1.39 41.23
CA LEU A 107 2.61 0.80 42.31
C LEU A 107 3.32 -0.39 42.96
N VAL A 108 4.01 -1.22 42.19
CA VAL A 108 4.61 -2.47 42.65
C VAL A 108 6.04 -2.30 43.16
N PHE A 109 6.83 -1.46 42.49
CA PHE A 109 8.25 -1.22 42.80
C PHE A 109 8.53 0.12 43.45
N GLY A 110 7.59 1.09 43.35
CA GLY A 110 7.80 2.46 43.79
C GLY A 110 8.53 3.33 42.74
N THR A 111 8.89 2.77 41.58
CA THR A 111 9.62 3.45 40.51
C THR A 111 8.97 3.21 39.14
N GLU A 112 9.22 4.10 38.18
CA GLU A 112 8.74 3.98 36.79
C GLU A 112 9.82 3.40 35.85
N ASP A 113 10.78 2.65 36.37
CA ASP A 113 11.97 2.20 35.65
C ASP A 113 11.75 0.93 34.81
N LEU A 114 10.52 0.55 34.55
CA LEU A 114 10.14 -0.55 33.65
C LEU A 114 9.90 0.01 32.26
N ASP A 115 10.67 -0.45 31.28
CA ASP A 115 10.58 -0.05 29.90
C ASP A 115 10.25 -1.24 28.99
N VAL A 116 9.27 -1.03 28.11
CA VAL A 116 8.86 -1.96 27.03
C VAL A 116 9.01 -1.22 25.71
N TYR A 117 9.88 -1.68 24.83
CA TYR A 117 10.20 -1.01 23.59
C TYR A 117 10.53 -1.98 22.46
N ILE A 118 10.58 -1.45 21.23
CA ILE A 118 10.99 -2.23 20.06
C ILE A 118 12.42 -1.84 19.72
N ASP A 119 13.30 -2.84 19.65
CA ASP A 119 14.65 -2.70 19.10
C ASP A 119 14.79 -3.56 17.84
N GLY A 120 14.88 -2.90 16.69
CA GLY A 120 14.83 -3.54 15.38
C GLY A 120 13.51 -4.29 15.14
N ASN A 121 13.55 -5.62 15.20
CA ASN A 121 12.36 -6.49 15.03
C ASN A 121 11.93 -7.18 16.33
N ASN A 122 12.61 -6.91 17.44
CA ASN A 122 12.37 -7.56 18.71
C ASN A 122 11.60 -6.64 19.66
N LEU A 123 10.82 -7.26 20.55
CA LEU A 123 10.22 -6.59 21.69
C LEU A 123 11.16 -6.82 22.88
N ASP A 124 11.71 -5.74 23.39
CA ASP A 124 12.62 -5.76 24.51
C ASP A 124 11.99 -5.19 25.77
N ILE A 125 12.34 -5.76 26.90
CA ILE A 125 11.83 -5.39 28.22
C ILE A 125 13.05 -5.18 29.12
N SER A 126 13.09 -4.03 29.77
CA SER A 126 14.14 -3.72 30.76
C SER A 126 13.54 -3.12 32.04
N TYR A 127 14.14 -3.48 33.18
CA TYR A 127 13.82 -2.91 34.48
C TYR A 127 15.10 -2.43 35.18
N CYS A 128 15.12 -1.18 35.62
CA CYS A 128 16.31 -0.54 36.20
C CYS A 128 17.57 -0.70 35.34
N GLY A 129 17.43 -0.60 34.01
CA GLY A 129 18.52 -0.75 33.05
C GLY A 129 19.02 -2.19 32.82
N LYS A 130 18.40 -3.20 33.46
CA LYS A 130 18.70 -4.62 33.21
C LYS A 130 17.65 -5.22 32.29
N MET A 131 18.10 -6.03 31.31
CA MET A 131 17.20 -6.81 30.48
C MET A 131 16.48 -7.87 31.31
N ILE A 132 15.28 -8.27 30.90
CA ILE A 132 14.42 -9.25 31.64
C ILE A 132 15.12 -10.55 31.98
N ASP A 133 16.03 -11.03 31.14
CA ASP A 133 16.78 -12.26 31.35
C ASP A 133 17.79 -12.16 32.51
N ASN A 134 18.17 -10.95 32.89
CA ASN A 134 19.15 -10.67 33.95
C ASN A 134 18.51 -10.24 35.29
N LEU A 135 17.19 -10.33 35.39
CA LEU A 135 16.45 -10.02 36.61
C LEU A 135 16.50 -11.18 37.60
N SER A 136 16.40 -10.86 38.89
CA SER A 136 16.20 -11.89 39.93
C SER A 136 14.81 -12.54 39.77
N GLY A 137 14.61 -13.73 40.34
CA GLY A 137 13.33 -14.44 40.26
C GLY A 137 12.15 -13.58 40.71
N GLY A 138 12.25 -12.93 41.87
CA GLY A 138 11.18 -12.05 42.37
C GLY A 138 10.96 -10.77 41.54
N GLU A 139 12.02 -10.18 40.96
CA GLU A 139 11.87 -9.05 40.02
C GLU A 139 11.16 -9.52 38.73
N LYS A 140 11.55 -10.68 38.20
CA LYS A 140 10.98 -11.26 36.98
C LYS A 140 9.50 -11.58 37.16
N THR A 141 9.10 -12.24 38.23
CA THR A 141 7.70 -12.56 38.52
C THR A 141 6.85 -11.28 38.57
N ARG A 142 7.33 -10.21 39.23
CA ARG A 142 6.61 -8.93 39.29
C ARG A 142 6.50 -8.25 37.93
N VAL A 143 7.59 -8.22 37.17
CA VAL A 143 7.59 -7.65 35.81
C VAL A 143 6.64 -8.44 34.91
N ASP A 144 6.69 -9.76 34.93
CA ASP A 144 5.80 -10.62 34.12
C ASP A 144 4.31 -10.34 34.42
N LEU A 145 3.94 -10.22 35.71
CA LEU A 145 2.57 -9.89 36.09
C LEU A 145 2.14 -8.49 35.63
N ILE A 146 3.00 -7.49 35.82
CA ILE A 146 2.76 -6.12 35.36
C ILE A 146 2.49 -6.12 33.86
N LEU A 147 3.29 -6.84 33.07
CA LEU A 147 3.13 -6.92 31.62
C LEU A 147 1.83 -7.64 31.22
N GLN A 148 1.49 -8.74 31.87
CA GLN A 148 0.23 -9.47 31.64
C GLN A 148 -0.99 -8.56 31.87
N LEU A 149 -1.00 -7.80 32.98
CA LEU A 149 -2.07 -6.86 33.28
C LEU A 149 -2.08 -5.66 32.30
N ALA A 150 -0.93 -5.16 31.90
CA ALA A 150 -0.84 -4.08 30.90
C ALA A 150 -1.35 -4.54 29.52
N ILE A 151 -0.99 -5.75 29.09
CA ILE A 151 -1.49 -6.36 27.84
C ILE A 151 -3.01 -6.58 27.94
N ARG A 152 -3.51 -7.13 29.06
CA ARG A 152 -4.95 -7.28 29.27
C ARG A 152 -5.68 -5.93 29.16
N ASN A 153 -5.15 -4.89 29.78
CA ASN A 153 -5.72 -3.54 29.72
C ASN A 153 -5.73 -3.00 28.27
N MET A 154 -4.68 -3.24 27.52
CA MET A 154 -4.62 -2.93 26.10
C MET A 154 -5.70 -3.70 25.31
N LEU A 155 -5.85 -5.00 25.50
CA LEU A 155 -6.86 -5.81 24.82
C LEU A 155 -8.29 -5.32 25.14
N LYS A 156 -8.56 -4.95 26.39
CA LYS A 156 -9.82 -4.37 26.81
C LYS A 156 -10.12 -3.06 26.09
N ASN A 157 -9.14 -2.15 26.03
CA ASN A 157 -9.36 -0.79 25.52
C ASN A 157 -9.34 -0.70 23.99
N TYR A 158 -8.52 -1.51 23.30
CA TYR A 158 -8.40 -1.46 21.85
C TYR A 158 -9.27 -2.48 21.12
N LEU A 159 -9.52 -3.64 21.71
CA LEU A 159 -10.26 -4.74 21.09
C LEU A 159 -11.61 -5.00 21.73
N ASN A 160 -12.02 -4.23 22.75
CA ASN A 160 -13.23 -4.47 23.56
C ASN A 160 -13.30 -5.91 24.10
N PHE A 161 -12.14 -6.52 24.33
CA PHE A 161 -12.06 -7.87 24.88
C PHE A 161 -12.26 -7.80 26.38
N ASN A 162 -13.40 -8.29 26.84
CA ASN A 162 -13.75 -8.38 28.26
C ASN A 162 -13.85 -9.84 28.67
N SER A 163 -13.18 -10.17 29.77
CA SER A 163 -13.32 -11.48 30.42
C SER A 163 -13.90 -11.28 31.82
N ASN A 164 -14.85 -12.10 32.21
CA ASN A 164 -15.44 -12.09 33.54
C ASN A 164 -14.71 -13.02 34.51
N ILE A 165 -13.74 -13.80 34.02
CA ILE A 165 -12.96 -14.75 34.78
C ILE A 165 -11.48 -14.53 34.53
N ILE A 166 -10.69 -14.52 35.59
CA ILE A 166 -9.23 -14.50 35.54
C ILE A 166 -8.69 -15.60 36.46
N VAL A 167 -7.70 -16.30 35.96
CA VAL A 167 -6.94 -17.31 36.74
C VAL A 167 -5.51 -16.83 36.79
N LEU A 168 -4.99 -16.69 38.00
CA LEU A 168 -3.62 -16.28 38.30
C LEU A 168 -2.95 -17.46 39.00
N ASP A 169 -1.96 -18.06 38.33
CA ASP A 169 -1.28 -19.23 38.79
C ASP A 169 0.14 -18.89 39.27
N GLU A 170 0.45 -19.28 40.52
CA GLU A 170 1.79 -19.14 41.13
C GLU A 170 2.37 -17.72 41.13
N ILE A 171 1.52 -16.68 41.09
CA ILE A 171 1.94 -15.27 40.98
C ILE A 171 2.68 -14.73 42.21
N THR A 172 2.63 -15.47 43.33
CA THR A 172 3.28 -15.10 44.59
C THR A 172 4.59 -15.82 44.81
N ASP A 173 4.93 -16.75 43.95
CA ASP A 173 6.18 -17.52 44.06
C ASP A 173 7.40 -16.59 43.97
N PHE A 174 8.41 -16.86 44.77
CA PHE A 174 9.64 -16.03 44.88
C PHE A 174 9.45 -14.61 45.39
N LEU A 175 8.26 -14.25 45.91
CA LEU A 175 7.99 -12.91 46.43
C LEU A 175 8.11 -12.86 47.97
N ASP A 176 8.64 -11.77 48.50
CA ASP A 176 8.55 -11.46 49.91
C ASP A 176 7.17 -10.86 50.27
N LYS A 177 6.86 -10.78 51.56
CA LYS A 177 5.55 -10.26 52.04
C LYS A 177 5.21 -8.86 51.54
N THR A 178 6.22 -8.01 51.41
CA THR A 178 6.01 -6.63 50.94
C THR A 178 5.65 -6.61 49.45
N SER A 179 6.35 -7.39 48.63
CA SER A 179 6.08 -7.56 47.21
C SER A 179 4.72 -8.22 46.95
N CYS A 180 4.35 -9.26 47.78
CA CYS A 180 3.00 -9.85 47.69
C CYS A 180 1.90 -8.82 47.96
N LYS A 181 2.03 -7.97 48.99
CA LYS A 181 1.02 -6.91 49.25
C LYS A 181 0.91 -5.90 48.12
N ALA A 182 2.03 -5.50 47.53
CA ALA A 182 2.02 -4.56 46.39
C ALA A 182 1.35 -5.16 45.16
N ILE A 183 1.62 -6.43 44.85
CA ILE A 183 1.00 -7.18 43.76
C ILE A 183 -0.51 -7.34 44.00
N MET A 184 -0.92 -7.74 45.20
CA MET A 184 -2.35 -7.89 45.55
C MET A 184 -3.09 -6.57 45.44
N GLY A 185 -2.51 -5.45 45.90
CA GLY A 185 -3.09 -4.12 45.72
C GLY A 185 -3.25 -3.69 44.24
N LEU A 186 -2.32 -4.11 43.37
CA LEU A 186 -2.44 -3.90 41.92
C LEU A 186 -3.59 -4.75 41.36
N ILE A 187 -3.66 -6.02 41.71
CA ILE A 187 -4.71 -6.94 41.27
C ILE A 187 -6.09 -6.45 41.72
N GLU A 188 -6.27 -6.08 42.94
CA GLU A 188 -7.53 -5.51 43.45
C GLU A 188 -7.97 -4.29 42.68
N LYS A 189 -7.04 -3.38 42.43
CA LYS A 189 -7.33 -2.14 41.67
C LYS A 189 -7.75 -2.42 40.22
N GLU A 190 -7.03 -3.29 39.54
CA GLU A 190 -7.22 -3.52 38.10
C GLU A 190 -8.35 -4.51 37.80
N LEU A 191 -8.67 -5.39 38.72
CA LEU A 191 -9.66 -6.45 38.52
C LEU A 191 -10.99 -6.19 39.23
N VAL A 192 -11.21 -5.00 39.76
CA VAL A 192 -12.44 -4.61 40.49
C VAL A 192 -13.74 -4.89 39.72
N ASN A 193 -13.71 -4.89 38.39
CA ASN A 193 -14.85 -5.14 37.52
C ASN A 193 -14.90 -6.58 36.98
N ILE A 194 -14.09 -7.50 37.53
CA ILE A 194 -14.09 -8.90 37.16
C ILE A 194 -14.93 -9.69 38.16
N GLU A 195 -15.87 -10.51 37.66
CA GLU A 195 -16.80 -11.25 38.51
C GLU A 195 -16.13 -12.35 39.33
N SER A 196 -15.09 -12.97 38.75
CA SER A 196 -14.39 -14.08 39.42
C SER A 196 -12.88 -14.01 39.14
N VAL A 197 -12.11 -13.93 40.22
CA VAL A 197 -10.63 -14.00 40.19
C VAL A 197 -10.20 -15.22 41.01
N PHE A 198 -9.52 -16.15 40.36
CA PHE A 198 -8.93 -17.35 40.99
C PHE A 198 -7.43 -17.17 41.11
N ILE A 199 -6.93 -17.30 42.35
CA ILE A 199 -5.50 -17.23 42.64
C ILE A 199 -5.07 -18.58 43.15
N ILE A 200 -4.13 -19.22 42.47
CA ILE A 200 -3.51 -20.45 42.85
C ILE A 200 -2.13 -20.13 43.45
N SER A 201 -1.87 -20.55 44.68
CA SER A 201 -0.61 -20.28 45.36
C SER A 201 -0.27 -21.41 46.33
N HIS A 202 1.00 -21.74 46.42
CA HIS A 202 1.52 -22.67 47.41
C HIS A 202 1.68 -22.02 48.80
N HIS A 203 1.58 -20.69 48.89
CA HIS A 203 1.72 -19.89 50.12
C HIS A 203 0.41 -19.18 50.48
N ALA A 204 -0.72 -19.88 50.33
CA ALA A 204 -2.06 -19.32 50.57
C ALA A 204 -2.23 -18.71 51.98
N ASP A 205 -1.57 -19.27 52.99
CA ASP A 205 -1.62 -18.79 54.38
C ASP A 205 -0.95 -17.40 54.58
N GLU A 206 -0.17 -16.95 53.64
CA GLU A 206 0.50 -15.63 53.65
C GLU A 206 -0.25 -14.58 52.88
N LEU A 207 -1.28 -14.94 52.13
CA LEU A 207 -2.16 -14.04 51.40
C LEU A 207 -3.23 -13.54 52.34
N GLU A 208 -3.08 -12.31 52.84
CA GLU A 208 -4.20 -11.59 53.49
C GLU A 208 -5.17 -11.21 52.34
N LEU A 209 -6.07 -12.11 51.94
CA LEU A 209 -7.15 -11.82 51.02
C LEU A 209 -8.21 -10.99 51.77
N PRO A 210 -8.80 -9.95 51.10
CA PRO A 210 -9.86 -9.13 51.67
C PRO A 210 -11.15 -9.92 51.90
#